data_1a6bc1ba80381af5f662f44e17072ad0
#
_entry.id   1a6bc1ba80381af5f662f44e17072ad0
#
_cell.length_a   1.000
_cell.length_b   1.000
_cell.length_c   1.000
_cell.angle_alpha   90.00
_cell.angle_beta   90.00
_cell.angle_gamma   90.00
#
_symmetry.space_group_name_H-M   'P 1'
#
loop_
_entity.id
_entity.type
_entity.pdbx_description
1 polymer ?
#
loop_
_entity_poly.entity_id
_entity_poly.type
_entity_poly.pdbx_seq_one_letter_code
_entity_poly.pdbx_strand_id
1 'polypeptide(L)'
;MLANPDSAYTLLQKDSASICEMGKDAQMHYQITLCRINDRQYKPHTSDSMMLKVADYFEKRNNKVLQSQAYYCLGCIYRDLNNHPKAINYFLKAATTDSIHVSKELLGRCYYQLSDLEDNRLNKQQALLYCKKAYSYIKQTEDYGLTNACIMDISQYYYWLGNIKEYSKFLIIAKKNILEDHDTLNLRRFIVAEGEKAIYSNNQQKLKKLILEAKKELTPEQLQDWGINMMQGYLHKFLHQQDSALYYFQKGLKIEDRWRKYEASIAMSETKADEYKYEEAWNLQKEAIKLKNEIDSIDNKSEAEKMKAAYNYEEEVAKREEAEEARYHFMLGIMVAICCILGLSSFILYIKNSSKKKELLQLRVIAQQNKEITQQKTHIQSQETLIQCQKTQIENQNEDIQKLENRNNHLSKYELLSSDARFCKIGEQIHFHEDKWNQFRMSEAYTHLHRMINDGLTNYKASDYKKAISTIKVEIDKLFNDYGKRLKAAFPEIKDSQITFAYLVKADVKFSNIAILLNKSKPSITKTSKGFLELLEKPYTTKELIEFLQNF
;
A
#
# COMPACT_ATOMS: atom_id res chain seq x y z
N MET A 1 16.26 21.59 -16.09
CA MET A 1 15.18 22.00 -17.02
C MET A 1 13.84 22.23 -16.33
N LEU A 2 13.34 21.34 -15.51
CA LEU A 2 12.04 21.50 -14.86
C LEU A 2 12.05 22.39 -13.59
N ALA A 3 13.20 22.81 -13.10
CA ALA A 3 13.31 23.74 -11.98
C ALA A 3 12.83 25.16 -12.32
N ASN A 4 12.99 25.57 -13.59
CA ASN A 4 12.44 26.84 -14.10
C ASN A 4 11.56 26.52 -15.33
N PRO A 5 10.24 26.37 -15.15
CA PRO A 5 9.34 25.94 -16.23
C PRO A 5 9.22 26.95 -17.36
N ASP A 6 9.36 28.26 -17.10
CA ASP A 6 9.26 29.29 -18.14
C ASP A 6 10.48 29.28 -19.06
N SER A 7 11.67 29.17 -18.48
CA SER A 7 12.91 28.99 -19.26
C SER A 7 12.91 27.68 -20.04
N ALA A 8 12.42 26.59 -19.42
CA ALA A 8 12.28 25.29 -20.07
C ALA A 8 11.31 25.34 -21.26
N TYR A 9 10.19 26.03 -21.09
CA TYR A 9 9.21 26.24 -22.16
C TYR A 9 9.79 27.01 -23.35
N THR A 10 10.51 28.11 -23.05
CA THR A 10 11.15 28.94 -24.08
C THR A 10 12.21 28.16 -24.87
N LEU A 11 13.01 27.35 -24.20
CA LEU A 11 13.98 26.46 -24.85
C LEU A 11 13.30 25.43 -25.72
N LEU A 12 12.27 24.79 -25.21
CA LEU A 12 11.52 23.75 -25.93
C LEU A 12 10.82 24.30 -27.17
N GLN A 13 10.34 25.54 -27.14
CA GLN A 13 9.73 26.20 -28.30
C GLN A 13 10.74 26.53 -29.39
N LYS A 14 11.97 26.95 -29.05
CA LYS A 14 13.01 27.23 -30.04
C LYS A 14 13.34 26.00 -30.89
N ASP A 15 13.32 24.83 -30.26
CA ASP A 15 13.70 23.57 -30.92
C ASP A 15 12.49 22.85 -31.57
N SER A 16 11.27 23.41 -31.43
CA SER A 16 10.04 22.76 -31.90
C SER A 16 10.01 22.45 -33.40
N ALA A 17 10.61 23.30 -34.24
CA ALA A 17 10.69 23.08 -35.68
C ALA A 17 11.64 21.89 -36.03
N SER A 18 12.79 21.81 -35.37
CA SER A 18 13.76 20.72 -35.59
C SER A 18 13.27 19.38 -35.02
N ILE A 19 12.39 19.37 -34.03
CA ILE A 19 11.84 18.14 -33.47
C ILE A 19 10.99 17.37 -34.48
N CYS A 20 10.28 18.05 -35.39
CA CYS A 20 9.53 17.41 -36.45
C CYS A 20 10.43 16.60 -37.43
N GLU A 21 11.70 16.98 -37.54
CA GLU A 21 12.70 16.32 -38.36
C GLU A 21 13.42 15.18 -37.61
N MET A 22 13.29 15.13 -36.27
CA MET A 22 13.90 14.10 -35.47
C MET A 22 13.11 12.77 -35.51
N GLY A 23 13.78 11.70 -35.11
CA GLY A 23 13.19 10.37 -35.02
C GLY A 23 11.99 10.33 -34.07
N LYS A 24 11.12 9.34 -34.25
CA LYS A 24 9.85 9.19 -33.54
C LYS A 24 9.99 9.18 -32.01
N ASP A 25 11.06 8.60 -31.49
CA ASP A 25 11.36 8.58 -30.04
C ASP A 25 11.49 10.00 -29.48
N ALA A 26 12.24 10.87 -30.15
CA ALA A 26 12.42 12.26 -29.75
C ALA A 26 11.13 13.04 -29.79
N GLN A 27 10.29 12.83 -30.82
CA GLN A 27 8.97 13.44 -30.94
C GLN A 27 8.06 13.04 -29.78
N MET A 28 8.02 11.75 -29.42
CA MET A 28 7.21 11.25 -28.29
C MET A 28 7.73 11.75 -26.95
N HIS A 29 9.05 11.80 -26.77
CA HIS A 29 9.67 12.35 -25.56
C HIS A 29 9.40 13.85 -25.40
N TYR A 30 9.43 14.61 -26.52
CA TYR A 30 9.03 16.02 -26.56
C TYR A 30 7.63 16.23 -25.98
N GLN A 31 6.64 15.40 -26.37
CA GLN A 31 5.27 15.52 -25.89
C GLN A 31 5.18 15.30 -24.37
N ILE A 32 5.91 14.35 -23.83
CA ILE A 32 6.01 14.15 -22.36
C ILE A 32 6.58 15.40 -21.69
N THR A 33 7.68 15.92 -22.22
CA THR A 33 8.36 17.10 -21.68
C THR A 33 7.47 18.33 -21.71
N LEU A 34 6.79 18.57 -22.82
CA LEU A 34 5.83 19.69 -22.98
C LEU A 34 4.67 19.58 -21.98
N CYS A 35 4.09 18.39 -21.83
CA CYS A 35 3.01 18.15 -20.89
C CYS A 35 3.47 18.45 -19.44
N ARG A 36 4.64 17.97 -19.03
CA ARG A 36 5.21 18.22 -17.70
C ARG A 36 5.54 19.71 -17.44
N ILE A 37 5.95 20.44 -18.48
CA ILE A 37 6.18 21.88 -18.37
C ILE A 37 4.85 22.61 -18.20
N ASN A 38 3.83 22.28 -19.02
CA ASN A 38 2.50 22.87 -18.92
C ASN A 38 1.89 22.63 -17.53
N ASP A 39 1.99 21.43 -17.00
CA ASP A 39 1.54 21.09 -15.63
C ASP A 39 2.22 21.99 -14.58
N ARG A 40 3.55 22.20 -14.68
CA ARG A 40 4.28 23.11 -13.76
C ARG A 40 3.96 24.59 -13.95
N GLN A 41 3.48 25.00 -15.12
CA GLN A 41 3.01 26.34 -15.39
C GLN A 41 1.53 26.53 -15.04
N TYR A 42 0.89 25.51 -14.43
CA TYR A 42 -0.57 25.51 -14.14
C TYR A 42 -1.44 25.76 -15.39
N LYS A 43 -0.97 25.36 -16.57
CA LYS A 43 -1.73 25.41 -17.82
C LYS A 43 -2.59 24.16 -17.93
N PRO A 44 -3.94 24.28 -17.90
CA PRO A 44 -4.81 23.12 -17.92
C PRO A 44 -4.75 22.41 -19.27
N HIS A 45 -4.79 21.10 -19.22
CA HIS A 45 -4.84 20.25 -20.40
C HIS A 45 -6.29 20.08 -20.88
N THR A 46 -6.49 20.05 -22.19
CA THR A 46 -7.85 19.97 -22.80
C THR A 46 -8.09 18.66 -23.57
N SER A 47 -7.07 17.83 -23.80
CA SER A 47 -7.18 16.59 -24.57
C SER A 47 -6.15 15.54 -24.14
N ASP A 48 -6.58 14.29 -24.10
CA ASP A 48 -5.76 13.11 -23.79
C ASP A 48 -5.19 12.41 -25.04
N SER A 49 -5.72 12.73 -26.25
CA SER A 49 -5.51 11.96 -27.49
C SER A 49 -4.04 11.77 -27.85
N MET A 50 -3.21 12.81 -27.68
CA MET A 50 -1.78 12.73 -28.00
C MET A 50 -1.05 11.87 -26.97
N MET A 51 -1.34 12.08 -25.68
CA MET A 51 -0.62 11.38 -24.63
C MET A 51 -0.96 9.90 -24.56
N LEU A 52 -2.18 9.49 -24.96
CA LEU A 52 -2.54 8.08 -25.15
C LEU A 52 -1.68 7.42 -26.22
N LYS A 53 -1.43 8.12 -27.36
CA LYS A 53 -0.51 7.63 -28.41
C LYS A 53 0.94 7.51 -27.91
N VAL A 54 1.37 8.46 -27.08
CA VAL A 54 2.71 8.43 -26.47
C VAL A 54 2.86 7.25 -25.51
N ALA A 55 1.86 7.00 -24.67
CA ALA A 55 1.88 5.88 -23.73
C ALA A 55 1.91 4.53 -24.47
N ASP A 56 1.04 4.32 -25.47
CA ASP A 56 1.02 3.11 -26.32
C ASP A 56 2.36 2.91 -27.07
N TYR A 57 2.94 4.01 -27.55
CA TYR A 57 4.23 3.95 -28.24
C TYR A 57 5.36 3.41 -27.37
N PHE A 58 5.49 3.90 -26.13
CA PHE A 58 6.53 3.43 -25.22
C PHE A 58 6.19 2.07 -24.59
N GLU A 59 4.92 1.72 -24.46
CA GLU A 59 4.49 0.38 -24.07
C GLU A 59 4.94 -0.67 -25.09
N LYS A 60 4.68 -0.46 -26.39
CA LYS A 60 5.12 -1.34 -27.49
C LYS A 60 6.63 -1.48 -27.59
N ARG A 61 7.38 -0.48 -27.17
CA ARG A 61 8.86 -0.50 -27.13
C ARG A 61 9.42 -1.03 -25.81
N ASN A 62 8.59 -1.41 -24.88
CA ASN A 62 8.95 -1.86 -23.53
C ASN A 62 9.85 -0.86 -22.77
N ASN A 63 9.71 0.45 -23.08
CA ASN A 63 10.41 1.51 -22.36
C ASN A 63 9.58 1.92 -21.14
N LYS A 64 9.73 1.18 -20.05
CA LYS A 64 8.93 1.34 -18.83
C LYS A 64 9.10 2.72 -18.18
N VAL A 65 10.28 3.31 -18.24
CA VAL A 65 10.55 4.64 -17.65
C VAL A 65 9.75 5.73 -18.38
N LEU A 66 9.81 5.77 -19.71
CA LEU A 66 9.06 6.77 -20.50
C LEU A 66 7.56 6.46 -20.51
N GLN A 67 7.16 5.20 -20.46
CA GLN A 67 5.78 4.78 -20.26
C GLN A 67 5.22 5.30 -18.93
N SER A 68 5.98 5.17 -17.82
CA SER A 68 5.61 5.71 -16.51
C SER A 68 5.45 7.23 -16.55
N GLN A 69 6.35 7.96 -17.22
CA GLN A 69 6.23 9.40 -17.41
C GLN A 69 5.00 9.80 -18.25
N ALA A 70 4.67 9.04 -19.29
CA ALA A 70 3.46 9.25 -20.09
C ALA A 70 2.19 9.00 -19.26
N TYR A 71 2.19 7.98 -18.39
CA TYR A 71 1.08 7.74 -17.47
C TYR A 71 0.93 8.87 -16.44
N TYR A 72 2.02 9.43 -15.92
CA TYR A 72 1.95 10.63 -15.07
C TYR A 72 1.26 11.79 -15.83
N CYS A 73 1.68 12.05 -17.06
CA CYS A 73 1.06 13.08 -17.90
C CYS A 73 -0.44 12.81 -18.14
N LEU A 74 -0.84 11.56 -18.39
CA LEU A 74 -2.26 11.20 -18.51
C LEU A 74 -3.00 11.43 -17.19
N GLY A 75 -2.37 11.16 -16.05
CA GLY A 75 -2.93 11.50 -14.74
C GLY A 75 -3.20 12.99 -14.61
N CYS A 76 -2.25 13.86 -14.97
CA CYS A 76 -2.42 15.33 -14.99
C CYS A 76 -3.54 15.76 -15.94
N ILE A 77 -3.57 15.22 -17.14
CA ILE A 77 -4.60 15.53 -18.14
C ILE A 77 -6.01 15.17 -17.62
N TYR A 78 -6.18 13.95 -17.06
CA TYR A 78 -7.49 13.55 -16.54
C TYR A 78 -7.88 14.29 -15.26
N ARG A 79 -6.92 14.73 -14.43
CA ARG A 79 -7.17 15.67 -13.32
C ARG A 79 -7.74 16.99 -13.85
N ASP A 80 -7.12 17.58 -14.85
CA ASP A 80 -7.56 18.85 -15.45
C ASP A 80 -8.91 18.75 -16.17
N LEU A 81 -9.20 17.57 -16.73
CA LEU A 81 -10.51 17.22 -17.32
C LEU A 81 -11.57 16.85 -16.27
N ASN A 82 -11.29 17.01 -14.96
CA ASN A 82 -12.16 16.63 -13.85
C ASN A 82 -12.58 15.14 -13.86
N ASN A 83 -11.82 14.28 -14.51
CA ASN A 83 -12.03 12.83 -14.47
C ASN A 83 -11.14 12.17 -13.41
N HIS A 84 -11.49 12.40 -12.15
CA HIS A 84 -10.70 11.97 -11.00
C HIS A 84 -10.45 10.44 -10.97
N PRO A 85 -11.42 9.55 -11.29
CA PRO A 85 -11.15 8.11 -11.31
C PRO A 85 -10.06 7.71 -12.30
N LYS A 86 -10.08 8.26 -13.52
CA LYS A 86 -9.01 8.02 -14.50
C LYS A 86 -7.69 8.64 -14.08
N ALA A 87 -7.69 9.84 -13.49
CA ALA A 87 -6.50 10.48 -12.98
C ALA A 87 -5.80 9.60 -11.93
N ILE A 88 -6.55 9.10 -10.94
CA ILE A 88 -6.05 8.20 -9.90
C ILE A 88 -5.46 6.94 -10.53
N ASN A 89 -6.16 6.28 -11.46
CA ASN A 89 -5.68 5.09 -12.15
C ASN A 89 -4.34 5.35 -12.86
N TYR A 90 -4.23 6.45 -13.61
CA TYR A 90 -3.00 6.75 -14.34
C TYR A 90 -1.84 7.16 -13.43
N PHE A 91 -2.08 7.89 -12.34
CA PHE A 91 -1.01 8.16 -11.35
C PHE A 91 -0.55 6.88 -10.64
N LEU A 92 -1.45 5.95 -10.33
CA LEU A 92 -1.08 4.65 -9.79
C LEU A 92 -0.28 3.83 -10.81
N LYS A 93 -0.72 3.78 -12.09
CA LYS A 93 0.06 3.14 -13.18
C LYS A 93 1.45 3.75 -13.28
N ALA A 94 1.57 5.08 -13.26
CA ALA A 94 2.86 5.77 -13.30
C ALA A 94 3.78 5.36 -12.14
N ALA A 95 3.23 5.22 -10.93
CA ALA A 95 4.00 4.86 -9.74
C ALA A 95 4.38 3.37 -9.68
N THR A 96 3.67 2.48 -10.40
CA THR A 96 3.85 1.02 -10.28
C THR A 96 4.48 0.37 -11.50
N THR A 97 4.50 1.03 -12.67
CA THR A 97 5.00 0.44 -13.93
C THR A 97 6.48 0.06 -13.87
N ASP A 98 7.31 0.89 -13.25
CA ASP A 98 8.74 0.61 -13.03
C ASP A 98 9.26 1.40 -11.82
N SER A 99 8.85 1.01 -10.64
CA SER A 99 9.20 1.73 -9.40
C SER A 99 10.70 1.71 -9.07
N ILE A 100 11.49 0.84 -9.71
CA ILE A 100 12.92 0.70 -9.46
C ILE A 100 13.72 1.71 -10.29
N HIS A 101 13.39 1.90 -11.57
CA HIS A 101 14.14 2.74 -12.50
C HIS A 101 13.54 4.15 -12.68
N VAL A 102 12.28 4.35 -12.26
CA VAL A 102 11.63 5.66 -12.28
C VAL A 102 12.24 6.57 -11.22
N SER A 103 12.42 7.84 -11.55
CA SER A 103 13.01 8.80 -10.64
C SER A 103 12.17 9.00 -9.37
N LYS A 104 12.84 9.19 -8.22
CA LYS A 104 12.17 9.48 -6.95
C LYS A 104 11.30 10.74 -7.04
N GLU A 105 11.72 11.72 -7.84
CA GLU A 105 10.93 12.91 -8.10
C GLU A 105 9.58 12.58 -8.75
N LEU A 106 9.56 11.72 -9.78
CA LEU A 106 8.32 11.33 -10.44
C LEU A 106 7.41 10.52 -9.50
N LEU A 107 7.98 9.56 -8.77
CA LEU A 107 7.23 8.80 -7.76
C LEU A 107 6.63 9.71 -6.68
N GLY A 108 7.43 10.64 -6.17
CA GLY A 108 6.96 11.62 -5.19
C GLY A 108 5.81 12.46 -5.73
N ARG A 109 5.91 12.94 -6.97
CA ARG A 109 4.85 13.71 -7.63
C ARG A 109 3.60 12.89 -7.88
N CYS A 110 3.72 11.62 -8.31
CA CYS A 110 2.56 10.72 -8.46
C CYS A 110 1.78 10.61 -7.14
N TYR A 111 2.48 10.31 -6.05
CA TYR A 111 1.84 10.17 -4.75
C TYR A 111 1.32 11.49 -4.19
N TYR A 112 1.94 12.62 -4.52
CA TYR A 112 1.44 13.94 -4.15
C TYR A 112 0.12 14.25 -4.86
N GLN A 113 0.03 14.00 -6.17
CA GLN A 113 -1.20 14.17 -6.94
C GLN A 113 -2.32 13.22 -6.45
N LEU A 114 -1.96 11.98 -6.08
CA LEU A 114 -2.91 11.04 -5.47
C LEU A 114 -3.42 11.55 -4.12
N SER A 115 -2.55 12.18 -3.32
CA SER A 115 -2.94 12.81 -2.06
C SER A 115 -3.95 13.93 -2.28
N ASP A 116 -3.68 14.83 -3.21
CA ASP A 116 -4.55 15.96 -3.55
C ASP A 116 -5.93 15.47 -4.07
N LEU A 117 -5.93 14.46 -4.94
CA LEU A 117 -7.18 13.87 -5.44
C LEU A 117 -8.01 13.21 -4.33
N GLU A 118 -7.36 12.52 -3.38
CA GLU A 118 -8.07 11.94 -2.24
C GLU A 118 -8.53 13.01 -1.24
N ASP A 119 -7.79 14.11 -1.11
CA ASP A 119 -8.18 15.25 -0.31
C ASP A 119 -9.46 15.91 -0.86
N ASN A 120 -9.49 16.15 -2.17
CA ASN A 120 -10.67 16.65 -2.88
C ASN A 120 -11.89 15.71 -2.76
N ARG A 121 -11.66 14.43 -2.50
CA ARG A 121 -12.68 13.42 -2.21
C ARG A 121 -13.02 13.31 -0.72
N LEU A 122 -12.51 14.21 0.11
CA LEU A 122 -12.65 14.23 1.58
C LEU A 122 -12.11 12.97 2.29
N ASN A 123 -11.34 12.14 1.61
CA ASN A 123 -10.70 10.96 2.18
C ASN A 123 -9.38 11.31 2.87
N LYS A 124 -9.45 12.05 3.96
CA LYS A 124 -8.27 12.60 4.66
C LYS A 124 -7.28 11.54 5.14
N GLN A 125 -7.75 10.32 5.44
CA GLN A 125 -6.87 9.22 5.86
C GLN A 125 -6.02 8.72 4.70
N GLN A 126 -6.63 8.52 3.54
CA GLN A 126 -5.92 8.07 2.33
C GLN A 126 -5.02 9.17 1.78
N ALA A 127 -5.48 10.42 1.81
CA ALA A 127 -4.68 11.58 1.46
C ALA A 127 -3.40 11.65 2.31
N LEU A 128 -3.51 11.52 3.62
CA LEU A 128 -2.36 11.46 4.53
C LEU A 128 -1.39 10.32 4.18
N LEU A 129 -1.92 9.13 3.86
CA LEU A 129 -1.09 7.99 3.49
C LEU A 129 -0.29 8.27 2.21
N TYR A 130 -0.95 8.79 1.16
CA TYR A 130 -0.28 9.13 -0.08
C TYR A 130 0.70 10.30 0.09
N CYS A 131 0.34 11.32 0.87
CA CYS A 131 1.24 12.44 1.14
C CYS A 131 2.52 12.00 1.88
N LYS A 132 2.42 11.08 2.84
CA LYS A 132 3.59 10.48 3.49
C LYS A 132 4.46 9.68 2.51
N LYS A 133 3.85 8.95 1.59
CA LYS A 133 4.60 8.27 0.51
C LYS A 133 5.29 9.30 -0.38
N ALA A 134 4.59 10.36 -0.80
CA ALA A 134 5.17 11.46 -1.57
C ALA A 134 6.40 12.05 -0.85
N TYR A 135 6.24 12.42 0.42
CA TYR A 135 7.32 12.95 1.23
C TYR A 135 8.51 11.99 1.35
N SER A 136 8.26 10.68 1.48
CA SER A 136 9.33 9.68 1.60
C SER A 136 10.23 9.62 0.36
N TYR A 137 9.70 9.90 -0.83
CA TYR A 137 10.44 9.96 -2.08
C TYR A 137 11.05 11.33 -2.32
N ILE A 138 10.24 12.42 -2.19
CA ILE A 138 10.64 13.75 -2.61
C ILE A 138 11.73 14.35 -1.70
N LYS A 139 11.74 14.05 -0.40
CA LYS A 139 12.79 14.47 0.53
C LYS A 139 14.21 13.96 0.18
N GLN A 140 14.31 13.04 -0.78
CA GLN A 140 15.58 12.51 -1.29
C GLN A 140 15.99 13.20 -2.60
N THR A 141 15.29 14.27 -2.97
CA THR A 141 15.53 15.08 -4.17
C THR A 141 15.80 16.53 -3.75
N GLU A 142 16.17 17.37 -4.70
CA GLU A 142 16.39 18.80 -4.49
C GLU A 142 15.11 19.64 -4.67
N ASP A 143 13.93 19.01 -4.70
CA ASP A 143 12.64 19.71 -4.82
C ASP A 143 12.17 20.14 -3.41
N TYR A 144 12.83 21.15 -2.86
CA TYR A 144 12.52 21.67 -1.52
C TYR A 144 11.11 22.23 -1.42
N GLY A 145 10.62 22.91 -2.46
CA GLY A 145 9.25 23.45 -2.49
C GLY A 145 8.18 22.36 -2.35
N LEU A 146 8.30 21.27 -3.10
CA LEU A 146 7.37 20.14 -2.96
C LEU A 146 7.56 19.38 -1.64
N THR A 147 8.80 19.32 -1.13
CA THR A 147 9.09 18.74 0.19
C THR A 147 8.34 19.50 1.29
N ASN A 148 8.43 20.84 1.27
CA ASN A 148 7.75 21.71 2.21
C ASN A 148 6.22 21.63 2.05
N ALA A 149 5.72 21.57 0.82
CA ALA A 149 4.30 21.36 0.55
C ALA A 149 3.80 20.04 1.17
N CYS A 150 4.53 18.93 0.97
CA CYS A 150 4.18 17.65 1.60
C CYS A 150 4.13 17.74 3.14
N ILE A 151 5.10 18.41 3.76
CA ILE A 151 5.13 18.55 5.22
C ILE A 151 3.94 19.38 5.72
N MET A 152 3.59 20.45 5.01
CA MET A 152 2.42 21.29 5.31
C MET A 152 1.13 20.47 5.17
N ASP A 153 0.96 19.70 4.09
CA ASP A 153 -0.25 18.88 3.88
C ASP A 153 -0.35 17.75 4.91
N ILE A 154 0.74 17.06 5.24
CA ILE A 154 0.76 16.06 6.32
C ILE A 154 0.32 16.68 7.64
N SER A 155 0.82 17.90 7.94
CA SER A 155 0.40 18.64 9.12
C SER A 155 -1.10 18.90 9.09
N GLN A 156 -1.63 19.43 8.00
CA GLN A 156 -3.05 19.75 7.84
C GLN A 156 -3.95 18.51 7.92
N TYR A 157 -3.55 17.38 7.32
CA TYR A 157 -4.30 16.13 7.44
C TYR A 157 -4.35 15.61 8.87
N TYR A 158 -3.26 15.73 9.64
CA TYR A 158 -3.28 15.40 11.05
C TYR A 158 -4.23 16.28 11.86
N TYR A 159 -4.31 17.58 11.53
CA TYR A 159 -5.27 18.50 12.14
C TYR A 159 -6.72 18.05 11.91
N TRP A 160 -7.09 17.77 10.66
CA TRP A 160 -8.44 17.31 10.31
C TRP A 160 -8.77 15.93 10.89
N LEU A 161 -7.78 15.09 11.10
CA LEU A 161 -7.95 13.78 11.75
C LEU A 161 -7.93 13.86 13.29
N GLY A 162 -7.85 15.07 13.87
CA GLY A 162 -7.86 15.30 15.32
C GLY A 162 -6.54 14.94 16.03
N ASN A 163 -5.47 14.67 15.29
CA ASN A 163 -4.17 14.35 15.90
C ASN A 163 -3.31 15.61 16.08
N ILE A 164 -3.65 16.40 17.10
CA ILE A 164 -3.02 17.69 17.40
C ILE A 164 -1.52 17.55 17.71
N LYS A 165 -1.09 16.43 18.27
CA LYS A 165 0.33 16.19 18.57
C LYS A 165 1.17 16.11 17.30
N GLU A 166 0.79 15.28 16.35
CA GLU A 166 1.51 15.15 15.08
C GLU A 166 1.35 16.42 14.21
N TYR A 167 0.18 17.05 14.21
CA TYR A 167 -0.02 18.36 13.59
C TYR A 167 1.05 19.35 14.04
N SER A 168 1.18 19.56 15.36
CA SER A 168 2.12 20.54 15.92
C SER A 168 3.58 20.19 15.59
N LYS A 169 3.92 18.90 15.62
CA LYS A 169 5.25 18.40 15.27
C LYS A 169 5.62 18.70 13.81
N PHE A 170 4.73 18.35 12.87
CA PHE A 170 4.99 18.60 11.44
C PHE A 170 5.00 20.08 11.11
N LEU A 171 4.17 20.87 11.78
CA LEU A 171 4.17 22.33 11.59
C LEU A 171 5.49 22.99 12.05
N ILE A 172 6.11 22.50 13.12
CA ILE A 172 7.44 22.97 13.57
C ILE A 172 8.51 22.62 12.53
N ILE A 173 8.46 21.40 11.99
CA ILE A 173 9.38 20.96 10.92
C ILE A 173 9.18 21.82 9.67
N ALA A 174 7.92 22.05 9.26
CA ALA A 174 7.58 22.91 8.13
C ALA A 174 8.19 24.31 8.28
N LYS A 175 7.97 24.95 9.43
CA LYS A 175 8.51 26.30 9.69
C LYS A 175 10.01 26.36 9.49
N LYS A 176 10.74 25.40 10.07
CA LYS A 176 12.20 25.35 9.96
C LYS A 176 12.64 25.27 8.51
N ASN A 177 12.15 24.28 7.78
CA ASN A 177 12.55 24.04 6.39
C ASN A 177 12.17 25.22 5.47
N ILE A 178 10.94 25.73 5.59
CA ILE A 178 10.44 26.86 4.79
C ILE A 178 11.34 28.10 4.94
N LEU A 179 11.81 28.36 6.15
CA LEU A 179 12.71 29.51 6.41
C LEU A 179 14.13 29.22 5.88
N GLU A 180 14.64 28.01 6.02
CA GLU A 180 15.96 27.63 5.51
C GLU A 180 15.98 27.63 3.97
N ASP A 181 14.89 27.22 3.32
CA ASP A 181 14.77 27.14 1.86
C ASP A 181 14.31 28.44 1.20
N HIS A 182 14.01 29.51 1.97
CA HIS A 182 13.39 30.75 1.48
C HIS A 182 12.11 30.54 0.64
N ASP A 183 11.30 29.55 1.01
CA ASP A 183 10.11 29.14 0.28
C ASP A 183 8.90 30.04 0.63
N THR A 184 8.77 31.15 -0.06
CA THR A 184 7.71 32.15 0.20
C THR A 184 6.31 31.61 -0.06
N LEU A 185 6.14 30.63 -0.97
CA LEU A 185 4.85 30.03 -1.27
C LEU A 185 4.34 29.21 -0.07
N ASN A 186 5.17 28.32 0.46
CA ASN A 186 4.81 27.53 1.64
C ASN A 186 4.88 28.36 2.93
N LEU A 187 5.67 29.44 2.97
CA LEU A 187 5.63 30.40 4.07
C LEU A 187 4.25 31.06 4.19
N ARG A 188 3.64 31.46 3.08
CA ARG A 188 2.26 31.97 3.06
C ARG A 188 1.29 30.95 3.67
N ARG A 189 1.35 29.68 3.21
CA ARG A 189 0.51 28.59 3.74
C ARG A 189 0.71 28.38 5.25
N PHE A 190 1.97 28.41 5.70
CA PHE A 190 2.30 28.32 7.11
C PHE A 190 1.72 29.47 7.93
N ILE A 191 1.88 30.72 7.46
CA ILE A 191 1.34 31.91 8.13
C ILE A 191 -0.19 31.82 8.26
N VAL A 192 -0.89 31.37 7.21
CA VAL A 192 -2.35 31.20 7.23
C VAL A 192 -2.74 30.13 8.25
N ALA A 193 -2.12 28.96 8.24
CA ALA A 193 -2.41 27.88 9.20
C ALA A 193 -2.19 28.30 10.67
N GLU A 194 -1.11 29.03 10.97
CA GLU A 194 -0.87 29.59 12.29
C GLU A 194 -1.83 30.75 12.62
N GLY A 195 -2.27 31.49 11.60
CA GLY A 195 -3.28 32.53 11.71
C GLY A 195 -4.65 31.98 12.10
N GLU A 196 -5.11 30.94 11.43
CA GLU A 196 -6.33 30.21 11.79
C GLU A 196 -6.31 29.76 13.25
N LYS A 197 -5.21 29.14 13.67
CA LYS A 197 -5.02 28.74 15.06
C LYS A 197 -5.06 29.93 16.04
N ALA A 198 -4.51 31.07 15.67
CA ALA A 198 -4.57 32.27 16.47
C ALA A 198 -5.99 32.85 16.54
N ILE A 199 -6.76 32.77 15.46
CA ILE A 199 -8.18 33.14 15.42
C ILE A 199 -9.00 32.25 16.36
N TYR A 200 -8.91 30.92 16.23
CA TYR A 200 -9.63 29.98 17.09
C TYR A 200 -9.28 30.08 18.58
N SER A 201 -8.03 30.44 18.90
CA SER A 201 -7.59 30.66 20.27
C SER A 201 -7.79 32.10 20.76
N ASN A 202 -8.44 32.95 19.99
CA ASN A 202 -8.64 34.38 20.26
C ASN A 202 -7.32 35.14 20.63
N ASN A 203 -6.19 34.73 20.01
CA ASN A 203 -4.88 35.29 20.30
C ASN A 203 -4.55 36.45 19.35
N GLN A 204 -5.05 37.64 19.69
CA GLN A 204 -4.89 38.85 18.90
C GLN A 204 -3.42 39.26 18.70
N GLN A 205 -2.58 39.09 19.73
CA GLN A 205 -1.15 39.46 19.64
C GLN A 205 -0.42 38.58 18.65
N LYS A 206 -0.66 37.27 18.67
CA LYS A 206 -0.10 36.32 17.73
C LYS A 206 -0.58 36.62 16.30
N LEU A 207 -1.89 36.85 16.13
CA LEU A 207 -2.48 37.17 14.83
C LEU A 207 -1.88 38.42 14.21
N LYS A 208 -1.72 39.52 15.02
CA LYS A 208 -1.07 40.74 14.59
C LYS A 208 0.39 40.52 14.17
N LYS A 209 1.13 39.71 14.94
CA LYS A 209 2.53 39.38 14.62
C LYS A 209 2.63 38.62 13.27
N LEU A 210 1.77 37.63 13.04
CA LEU A 210 1.74 36.87 11.80
C LEU A 210 1.39 37.73 10.57
N ILE A 211 0.46 38.66 10.72
CA ILE A 211 0.13 39.61 9.65
C ILE A 211 1.29 40.54 9.33
N LEU A 212 2.04 41.00 10.35
CA LEU A 212 3.25 41.79 10.14
C LEU A 212 4.36 40.98 9.45
N GLU A 213 4.53 39.71 9.83
CA GLU A 213 5.45 38.77 9.19
C GLU A 213 5.06 38.58 7.71
N ALA A 214 3.76 38.35 7.43
CA ALA A 214 3.25 38.25 6.07
C ALA A 214 3.57 39.49 5.23
N LYS A 215 3.33 40.68 5.77
CA LYS A 215 3.61 41.97 5.06
C LYS A 215 5.08 42.16 4.76
N LYS A 216 5.97 41.60 5.56
CA LYS A 216 7.43 41.73 5.40
C LYS A 216 7.98 40.72 4.38
N GLU A 217 7.50 39.49 4.41
CA GLU A 217 8.12 38.35 3.69
C GLU A 217 7.38 37.96 2.40
N LEU A 218 6.10 38.32 2.25
CA LEU A 218 5.27 37.89 1.10
C LEU A 218 5.19 39.00 0.04
N THR A 219 5.02 38.59 -1.22
CA THR A 219 4.82 39.53 -2.34
C THR A 219 3.43 40.19 -2.27
N PRO A 220 3.22 41.34 -2.97
CA PRO A 220 1.91 42.01 -3.02
C PRO A 220 0.79 41.09 -3.52
N GLU A 221 1.07 40.18 -4.46
CA GLU A 221 0.12 39.20 -4.99
C GLU A 221 -0.22 38.17 -3.91
N GLN A 222 0.75 37.66 -3.21
CA GLN A 222 0.55 36.69 -2.12
C GLN A 222 -0.22 37.29 -0.93
N LEU A 223 -0.09 38.61 -0.70
CA LEU A 223 -0.87 39.34 0.33
C LEU A 223 -2.37 39.46 -0.03
N GLN A 224 -2.75 39.25 -1.29
CA GLN A 224 -4.15 39.20 -1.69
C GLN A 224 -4.80 37.81 -1.45
N ASP A 225 -4.02 36.88 -0.93
CA ASP A 225 -4.54 35.54 -0.60
C ASP A 225 -5.74 35.61 0.33
N TRP A 226 -6.70 34.70 0.09
CA TRP A 226 -7.93 34.63 0.88
C TRP A 226 -7.64 34.47 2.38
N GLY A 227 -6.78 33.55 2.78
CA GLY A 227 -6.43 33.29 4.18
C GLY A 227 -5.82 34.53 4.85
N ILE A 228 -4.95 35.26 4.15
CA ILE A 228 -4.37 36.52 4.66
C ILE A 228 -5.47 37.59 4.84
N ASN A 229 -6.39 37.71 3.91
CA ASN A 229 -7.53 38.64 4.05
C ASN A 229 -8.44 38.25 5.23
N MET A 230 -8.73 36.93 5.41
CA MET A 230 -9.49 36.47 6.58
C MET A 230 -8.77 36.81 7.88
N MET A 231 -7.45 36.59 7.98
CA MET A 231 -6.66 36.96 9.16
C MET A 231 -6.76 38.46 9.46
N GLN A 232 -6.68 39.33 8.44
CA GLN A 232 -6.85 40.77 8.60
C GLN A 232 -8.27 41.10 9.05
N GLY A 233 -9.28 40.51 8.47
CA GLY A 233 -10.67 40.67 8.88
C GLY A 233 -10.90 40.33 10.34
N TYR A 234 -10.42 39.16 10.79
CA TYR A 234 -10.55 38.75 12.20
C TYR A 234 -9.74 39.66 13.15
N LEU A 235 -8.54 40.11 12.72
CA LEU A 235 -7.78 41.07 13.56
C LEU A 235 -8.58 42.35 13.76
N HIS A 236 -9.16 42.93 12.70
CA HIS A 236 -9.99 44.15 12.80
C HIS A 236 -11.27 43.87 13.62
N LYS A 237 -11.89 42.70 13.48
CA LYS A 237 -13.03 42.30 14.34
C LYS A 237 -12.65 42.27 15.81
N PHE A 238 -11.50 41.67 16.17
CA PHE A 238 -10.98 41.69 17.56
C PHE A 238 -10.67 43.06 18.09
N LEU A 239 -10.31 44.01 17.20
CA LEU A 239 -10.05 45.42 17.54
C LEU A 239 -11.34 46.27 17.53
N HIS A 240 -12.51 45.67 17.39
CA HIS A 240 -13.80 46.35 17.26
C HIS A 240 -13.88 47.35 16.09
N GLN A 241 -13.14 47.12 15.01
CA GLN A 241 -13.10 47.94 13.79
C GLN A 241 -13.94 47.25 12.71
N GLN A 242 -15.26 47.28 12.88
CA GLN A 242 -16.21 46.44 12.11
C GLN A 242 -16.18 46.74 10.61
N ASP A 243 -16.15 48.00 10.19
CA ASP A 243 -16.10 48.37 8.76
C ASP A 243 -14.82 47.81 8.08
N SER A 244 -13.69 47.87 8.76
CA SER A 244 -12.46 47.28 8.25
C SER A 244 -12.54 45.74 8.21
N ALA A 245 -13.13 45.12 9.22
CA ALA A 245 -13.32 43.68 9.23
C ALA A 245 -14.20 43.22 8.04
N LEU A 246 -15.33 43.89 7.84
CA LEU A 246 -16.24 43.62 6.72
C LEU A 246 -15.59 43.82 5.36
N TYR A 247 -14.75 44.89 5.20
CA TYR A 247 -14.00 45.12 3.98
C TYR A 247 -13.12 43.91 3.59
N TYR A 248 -12.40 43.34 4.56
CA TYR A 248 -11.53 42.22 4.30
C TYR A 248 -12.33 40.92 4.06
N PHE A 249 -13.40 40.68 4.79
CA PHE A 249 -14.25 39.50 4.57
C PHE A 249 -14.99 39.55 3.23
N GLN A 250 -15.43 40.73 2.76
CA GLN A 250 -16.05 40.91 1.45
C GLN A 250 -15.16 40.46 0.28
N LYS A 251 -13.83 40.53 0.43
CA LYS A 251 -12.91 39.99 -0.58
C LYS A 251 -13.08 38.46 -0.74
N GLY A 252 -13.45 37.76 0.32
CA GLY A 252 -13.73 36.33 0.29
C GLY A 252 -14.96 35.97 -0.53
N LEU A 253 -15.98 36.84 -0.58
CA LEU A 253 -17.19 36.61 -1.38
C LEU A 253 -16.96 36.70 -2.89
N LYS A 254 -15.89 37.37 -3.32
CA LYS A 254 -15.55 37.53 -4.76
C LYS A 254 -14.86 36.31 -5.35
N ILE A 255 -14.50 35.32 -4.53
CA ILE A 255 -13.83 34.09 -4.95
C ILE A 255 -14.88 33.08 -5.40
N GLU A 256 -14.60 32.29 -6.43
CA GLU A 256 -15.57 31.29 -6.93
C GLU A 256 -15.75 30.09 -5.98
N ASP A 257 -14.76 29.81 -5.15
CA ASP A 257 -14.77 28.69 -4.20
C ASP A 257 -15.91 28.82 -3.16
N ARG A 258 -16.80 27.83 -3.12
CA ARG A 258 -18.00 27.84 -2.26
C ARG A 258 -17.67 27.78 -0.79
N TRP A 259 -16.63 27.00 -0.40
CA TRP A 259 -16.23 26.90 1.00
C TRP A 259 -15.71 28.23 1.53
N ARG A 260 -14.87 28.89 0.75
CA ARG A 260 -14.34 30.22 1.11
C ARG A 260 -15.43 31.29 1.20
N LYS A 261 -16.43 31.23 0.31
CA LYS A 261 -17.64 32.08 0.41
C LYS A 261 -18.42 31.81 1.69
N TYR A 262 -18.62 30.52 2.00
CA TYR A 262 -19.29 30.12 3.24
C TYR A 262 -18.59 30.71 4.47
N GLU A 263 -17.28 30.53 4.62
CA GLU A 263 -16.53 31.04 5.75
C GLU A 263 -16.54 32.58 5.82
N ALA A 264 -16.43 33.25 4.69
CA ALA A 264 -16.55 34.71 4.63
C ALA A 264 -17.95 35.19 5.05
N SER A 265 -19.01 34.52 4.60
CA SER A 265 -20.40 34.85 4.98
C SER A 265 -20.63 34.66 6.48
N ILE A 266 -20.09 33.60 7.09
CA ILE A 266 -20.14 33.37 8.54
C ILE A 266 -19.42 34.50 9.28
N ALA A 267 -18.17 34.83 8.91
CA ALA A 267 -17.40 35.89 9.55
C ALA A 267 -18.08 37.27 9.45
N MET A 268 -18.70 37.56 8.32
CA MET A 268 -19.49 38.79 8.13
C MET A 268 -20.77 38.80 8.97
N SER A 269 -21.48 37.66 9.02
CA SER A 269 -22.69 37.51 9.85
C SER A 269 -22.38 37.77 11.32
N GLU A 270 -21.32 37.15 11.83
CA GLU A 270 -20.87 37.37 13.22
C GLU A 270 -20.50 38.85 13.47
N THR A 271 -19.80 39.48 12.50
CA THR A 271 -19.43 40.90 12.62
C THR A 271 -20.64 41.82 12.65
N LYS A 272 -21.67 41.50 11.83
CA LYS A 272 -22.93 42.27 11.84
C LYS A 272 -23.73 42.06 13.12
N ALA A 273 -23.70 40.82 13.68
CA ALA A 273 -24.32 40.54 14.98
C ALA A 273 -23.65 41.32 16.12
N ASP A 274 -22.31 41.48 16.08
CA ASP A 274 -21.54 42.30 17.03
C ASP A 274 -21.92 43.79 16.95
N GLU A 275 -22.42 44.27 15.79
CA GLU A 275 -22.98 45.62 15.58
C GLU A 275 -24.46 45.73 15.95
N TYR A 276 -25.07 44.67 16.50
CA TYR A 276 -26.52 44.59 16.75
C TYR A 276 -27.40 44.66 15.49
N LYS A 277 -26.83 44.51 14.29
CA LYS A 277 -27.54 44.48 12.99
C LYS A 277 -28.07 43.07 12.68
N TYR A 278 -28.99 42.59 13.50
CA TYR A 278 -29.42 41.19 13.48
C TYR A 278 -30.11 40.77 12.18
N GLU A 279 -30.80 41.65 11.50
CA GLU A 279 -31.43 41.36 10.20
C GLU A 279 -30.37 41.10 9.11
N GLU A 280 -29.36 41.96 9.03
CA GLU A 280 -28.24 41.78 8.08
C GLU A 280 -27.45 40.50 8.43
N ALA A 281 -27.16 40.27 9.70
CA ALA A 281 -26.50 39.07 10.19
C ALA A 281 -27.29 37.79 9.81
N TRP A 282 -28.60 37.81 10.01
CA TRP A 282 -29.49 36.68 9.66
C TRP A 282 -29.50 36.39 8.14
N ASN A 283 -29.53 37.44 7.31
CA ASN A 283 -29.49 37.27 5.85
C ASN A 283 -28.17 36.64 5.40
N LEU A 284 -27.05 37.07 5.94
CA LEU A 284 -25.73 36.45 5.70
C LEU A 284 -25.66 35.02 6.19
N GLN A 285 -26.26 34.73 7.35
CA GLN A 285 -26.36 33.36 7.90
C GLN A 285 -27.18 32.43 6.98
N LYS A 286 -28.30 32.94 6.43
CA LYS A 286 -29.09 32.17 5.43
C LYS A 286 -28.28 31.85 4.19
N GLU A 287 -27.50 32.82 3.69
CA GLU A 287 -26.63 32.63 2.54
C GLU A 287 -25.54 31.60 2.84
N ALA A 288 -24.93 31.67 4.02
CA ALA A 288 -23.95 30.69 4.48
C ALA A 288 -24.59 29.27 4.56
N ILE A 289 -25.79 29.13 5.15
CA ILE A 289 -26.50 27.85 5.22
C ILE A 289 -26.78 27.30 3.81
N LYS A 290 -27.19 28.17 2.87
CA LYS A 290 -27.41 27.76 1.47
C LYS A 290 -26.12 27.24 0.85
N LEU A 291 -25.02 27.97 0.98
CA LEU A 291 -23.69 27.53 0.50
C LEU A 291 -23.27 26.20 1.13
N LYS A 292 -23.48 26.04 2.44
CA LYS A 292 -23.19 24.79 3.14
C LYS A 292 -24.00 23.61 2.61
N ASN A 293 -25.29 23.79 2.38
CA ASN A 293 -26.15 22.76 1.81
C ASN A 293 -25.72 22.38 0.37
N GLU A 294 -25.28 23.37 -0.43
CA GLU A 294 -24.71 23.10 -1.77
C GLU A 294 -23.43 22.29 -1.68
N ILE A 295 -22.52 22.63 -0.75
CA ILE A 295 -21.29 21.89 -0.48
C ILE A 295 -21.63 20.45 -0.05
N ASP A 296 -22.51 20.28 0.95
CA ASP A 296 -22.89 18.96 1.46
C ASP A 296 -23.59 18.10 0.38
N SER A 297 -24.38 18.73 -0.50
CA SER A 297 -25.02 18.04 -1.65
C SER A 297 -23.99 17.54 -2.68
N ILE A 298 -22.94 18.33 -2.94
CA ILE A 298 -21.83 17.93 -3.83
C ILE A 298 -21.04 16.80 -3.20
N ASP A 299 -20.76 16.88 -1.90
CA ASP A 299 -20.04 15.88 -1.15
C ASP A 299 -20.79 14.54 -1.12
N ASN A 300 -22.10 14.55 -0.87
CA ASN A 300 -22.93 13.34 -0.89
C ASN A 300 -22.99 12.69 -2.28
N LYS A 301 -23.11 13.49 -3.36
CA LYS A 301 -23.07 12.99 -4.74
C LYS A 301 -21.70 12.42 -5.10
N SER A 302 -20.64 13.10 -4.66
CA SER A 302 -19.27 12.63 -4.79
C SER A 302 -19.04 11.31 -4.03
N GLU A 303 -19.69 11.10 -2.90
CA GLU A 303 -19.54 9.87 -2.11
C GLU A 303 -20.13 8.63 -2.82
N ALA A 304 -21.27 8.77 -3.48
CA ALA A 304 -21.83 7.71 -4.31
C ALA A 304 -20.95 7.39 -5.54
N GLU A 305 -20.38 8.43 -6.18
CA GLU A 305 -19.41 8.27 -7.27
C GLU A 305 -18.09 7.65 -6.77
N LYS A 306 -17.67 8.00 -5.55
CA LYS A 306 -16.50 7.41 -4.85
C LYS A 306 -16.70 5.92 -4.60
N MET A 307 -17.85 5.52 -4.05
CA MET A 307 -18.18 4.12 -3.82
C MET A 307 -18.13 3.32 -5.13
N LYS A 308 -18.71 3.87 -6.21
CA LYS A 308 -18.68 3.24 -7.53
C LYS A 308 -17.26 3.14 -8.11
N ALA A 309 -16.44 4.19 -7.94
CA ALA A 309 -15.06 4.20 -8.40
C ALA A 309 -14.16 3.28 -7.56
N ALA A 310 -14.38 3.22 -6.24
CA ALA A 310 -13.69 2.30 -5.35
C ALA A 310 -14.04 0.84 -5.69
N TYR A 311 -15.32 0.55 -5.92
CA TYR A 311 -15.77 -0.79 -6.33
C TYR A 311 -15.14 -1.21 -7.67
N ASN A 312 -15.14 -0.33 -8.68
CA ASN A 312 -14.51 -0.61 -9.97
C ASN A 312 -12.99 -0.78 -9.85
N TYR A 313 -12.35 -0.03 -8.94
CA TYR A 313 -10.91 -0.15 -8.67
C TYR A 313 -10.59 -1.46 -7.96
N GLU A 314 -11.36 -1.84 -6.94
CA GLU A 314 -11.19 -3.13 -6.25
C GLU A 314 -11.39 -4.31 -7.20
N GLU A 315 -12.37 -4.24 -8.11
CA GLU A 315 -12.59 -5.23 -9.16
C GLU A 315 -11.42 -5.30 -10.16
N GLU A 316 -10.86 -4.16 -10.57
CA GLU A 316 -9.67 -4.13 -11.44
C GLU A 316 -8.42 -4.64 -10.73
N VAL A 317 -8.25 -4.34 -9.44
CA VAL A 317 -7.13 -4.85 -8.63
C VAL A 317 -7.27 -6.35 -8.45
N ALA A 318 -8.45 -6.86 -8.10
CA ALA A 318 -8.71 -8.29 -7.96
C ALA A 318 -8.43 -9.05 -9.28
N LYS A 319 -8.90 -8.53 -10.43
CA LYS A 319 -8.60 -9.12 -11.74
C LYS A 319 -7.10 -9.11 -12.09
N ARG A 320 -6.35 -8.13 -11.60
CA ARG A 320 -4.89 -8.09 -11.79
C ARG A 320 -4.18 -9.07 -10.89
N GLU A 321 -4.58 -9.16 -9.63
CA GLU A 321 -4.03 -10.14 -8.69
C GLU A 321 -4.30 -11.56 -9.19
N GLU A 322 -5.51 -11.88 -9.66
CA GLU A 322 -5.82 -13.16 -10.31
C GLU A 322 -4.96 -13.42 -11.55
N ALA A 323 -4.73 -12.40 -12.38
CA ALA A 323 -3.89 -12.51 -13.57
C ALA A 323 -2.39 -12.66 -13.22
N GLU A 324 -1.92 -12.03 -12.15
CA GLU A 324 -0.54 -12.20 -11.65
C GLU A 324 -0.37 -13.57 -10.99
N GLU A 325 -1.32 -14.05 -10.21
CA GLU A 325 -1.32 -15.41 -9.67
C GLU A 325 -1.34 -16.46 -10.80
N ALA A 326 -2.19 -16.28 -11.80
CA ALA A 326 -2.23 -17.17 -12.96
C ALA A 326 -0.89 -17.17 -13.72
N ARG A 327 -0.25 -16.01 -13.89
CA ARG A 327 1.10 -15.91 -14.45
C ARG A 327 2.14 -16.62 -13.60
N TYR A 328 2.08 -16.44 -12.28
CA TYR A 328 3.00 -17.10 -11.36
C TYR A 328 2.86 -18.61 -11.44
N HIS A 329 1.63 -19.14 -11.40
CA HIS A 329 1.38 -20.58 -11.55
C HIS A 329 1.79 -21.12 -12.92
N PHE A 330 1.60 -20.34 -13.98
CA PHE A 330 2.08 -20.70 -15.32
C PHE A 330 3.61 -20.77 -15.40
N MET A 331 4.31 -19.78 -14.85
CA MET A 331 5.79 -19.75 -14.76
C MET A 331 6.32 -20.89 -13.90
N LEU A 332 5.64 -21.18 -12.78
CA LEU A 332 5.98 -22.33 -11.91
C LEU A 332 5.81 -23.65 -12.67
N GLY A 333 4.74 -23.81 -13.43
CA GLY A 333 4.49 -24.97 -14.28
C GLY A 333 5.59 -25.16 -15.34
N ILE A 334 6.03 -24.07 -15.98
CA ILE A 334 7.16 -24.10 -16.93
C ILE A 334 8.45 -24.52 -16.22
N MET A 335 8.74 -23.98 -15.05
CA MET A 335 9.94 -24.36 -14.29
C MET A 335 9.93 -25.83 -13.91
N VAL A 336 8.79 -26.36 -13.44
CA VAL A 336 8.64 -27.79 -13.13
C VAL A 336 8.83 -28.65 -14.38
N ALA A 337 8.25 -28.26 -15.52
CA ALA A 337 8.44 -28.97 -16.78
C ALA A 337 9.91 -28.99 -17.22
N ILE A 338 10.63 -27.86 -17.09
CA ILE A 338 12.07 -27.80 -17.38
C ILE A 338 12.87 -28.71 -16.44
N CYS A 339 12.57 -28.69 -15.14
CA CYS A 339 13.20 -29.59 -14.17
C CYS A 339 12.95 -31.07 -14.50
N CYS A 340 11.73 -31.42 -14.90
CA CYS A 340 11.40 -32.77 -15.34
C CYS A 340 12.19 -33.19 -16.60
N ILE A 341 12.31 -32.31 -17.60
CA ILE A 341 13.10 -32.56 -18.82
C ILE A 341 14.57 -32.74 -18.48
N LEU A 342 15.13 -31.88 -17.61
CA LEU A 342 16.51 -32.01 -17.15
C LEU A 342 16.73 -33.29 -16.34
N GLY A 343 15.79 -33.67 -15.50
CA GLY A 343 15.80 -34.92 -14.75
C GLY A 343 15.78 -36.15 -15.68
N LEU A 344 14.87 -36.15 -16.66
CA LEU A 344 14.79 -37.22 -17.68
C LEU A 344 16.07 -37.31 -18.53
N SER A 345 16.61 -36.15 -18.96
CA SER A 345 17.86 -36.13 -19.73
C SER A 345 19.05 -36.65 -18.92
N SER A 346 19.13 -36.26 -17.64
CA SER A 346 20.16 -36.76 -16.70
C SER A 346 20.00 -38.26 -16.46
N PHE A 347 18.75 -38.74 -16.34
CA PHE A 347 18.46 -40.18 -16.18
C PHE A 347 18.84 -41.00 -17.42
N ILE A 348 18.54 -40.47 -18.61
CA ILE A 348 18.94 -41.09 -19.90
C ILE A 348 20.48 -41.13 -20.00
N LEU A 349 21.17 -40.04 -19.63
CA LEU A 349 22.62 -40.00 -19.61
C LEU A 349 23.19 -40.98 -18.59
N TYR A 350 22.58 -41.13 -17.42
CA TYR A 350 22.97 -42.10 -16.40
C TYR A 350 22.82 -43.54 -16.92
N ILE A 351 21.66 -43.88 -17.54
CA ILE A 351 21.45 -45.21 -18.17
C ILE A 351 22.51 -45.47 -19.25
N LYS A 352 22.73 -44.51 -20.14
CA LYS A 352 23.72 -44.63 -21.22
C LYS A 352 25.16 -44.82 -20.68
N ASN A 353 25.49 -44.08 -19.59
CA ASN A 353 26.79 -44.18 -18.97
C ASN A 353 26.95 -45.50 -18.19
N SER A 354 25.87 -45.97 -17.53
CA SER A 354 25.81 -47.27 -16.87
C SER A 354 25.95 -48.44 -17.89
N SER A 355 25.28 -48.34 -19.04
CA SER A 355 25.37 -49.30 -20.12
C SER A 355 26.79 -49.35 -20.70
N LYS A 356 27.43 -48.18 -20.97
CA LYS A 356 28.83 -48.13 -21.40
C LYS A 356 29.80 -48.68 -20.33
N LYS A 357 29.52 -48.48 -19.03
CA LYS A 357 30.35 -49.07 -17.97
C LYS A 357 30.23 -50.60 -17.97
N LYS A 358 29.02 -51.16 -18.20
CA LYS A 358 28.81 -52.59 -18.29
C LYS A 358 29.53 -53.17 -19.51
N GLU A 359 29.45 -52.48 -20.65
CA GLU A 359 30.13 -52.89 -21.89
C GLU A 359 31.67 -52.84 -21.73
N LEU A 360 32.19 -51.80 -21.07
CA LEU A 360 33.61 -51.67 -20.76
C LEU A 360 34.08 -52.73 -19.77
N LEU A 361 33.22 -53.12 -18.81
CA LEU A 361 33.48 -54.21 -17.88
C LEU A 361 33.51 -55.55 -18.58
N GLN A 362 32.57 -55.81 -19.49
CA GLN A 362 32.56 -57.01 -20.30
C GLN A 362 33.78 -57.12 -21.21
N LEU A 363 34.20 -55.97 -21.85
CA LEU A 363 35.44 -55.94 -22.65
C LEU A 363 36.69 -56.18 -21.79
N ARG A 364 36.70 -55.67 -20.54
CA ARG A 364 37.82 -55.98 -19.60
C ARG A 364 37.84 -57.46 -19.17
N VAL A 365 36.67 -58.03 -18.92
CA VAL A 365 36.56 -59.47 -18.59
C VAL A 365 36.99 -60.30 -19.77
N ILE A 366 36.56 -59.98 -20.98
CA ILE A 366 36.98 -60.67 -22.20
C ILE A 366 38.51 -60.51 -22.45
N ALA A 367 39.04 -59.29 -22.23
CA ALA A 367 40.48 -59.06 -22.34
C ALA A 367 41.29 -59.83 -21.28
N GLN A 368 40.76 -59.94 -20.07
CA GLN A 368 41.34 -60.72 -18.98
C GLN A 368 41.26 -62.23 -19.26
N GLN A 369 40.13 -62.70 -19.71
CA GLN A 369 39.96 -64.11 -20.11
C GLN A 369 40.90 -64.50 -21.29
N ASN A 370 41.03 -63.59 -22.30
CA ASN A 370 41.99 -63.81 -23.38
C ASN A 370 43.46 -63.83 -22.88
N LYS A 371 43.76 -62.99 -21.87
CA LYS A 371 45.10 -63.01 -21.24
C LYS A 371 45.31 -64.29 -20.42
N GLU A 372 44.28 -64.76 -19.70
CA GLU A 372 44.31 -66.01 -18.94
C GLU A 372 44.36 -67.24 -19.89
N ILE A 373 43.63 -67.23 -20.99
CA ILE A 373 43.72 -68.26 -22.04
C ILE A 373 45.15 -68.33 -22.64
N THR A 374 45.76 -67.14 -22.86
CA THR A 374 47.12 -67.09 -23.37
C THR A 374 48.12 -67.59 -22.31
N GLN A 375 47.93 -67.24 -21.01
CA GLN A 375 48.72 -67.77 -19.90
C GLN A 375 48.46 -69.26 -19.65
N GLN A 376 47.22 -69.73 -19.79
CA GLN A 376 46.89 -71.12 -19.65
C GLN A 376 47.52 -71.95 -20.78
N LYS A 377 47.56 -71.45 -22.03
CA LYS A 377 48.28 -72.12 -23.14
C LYS A 377 49.77 -72.23 -22.86
N THR A 378 50.37 -71.20 -22.25
CA THR A 378 51.79 -71.27 -21.83
C THR A 378 51.98 -72.14 -20.58
N HIS A 379 50.95 -72.21 -19.72
CA HIS A 379 51.01 -73.00 -18.48
C HIS A 379 50.71 -74.49 -18.73
N ILE A 380 49.82 -74.81 -19.68
CA ILE A 380 49.56 -76.21 -20.09
C ILE A 380 50.84 -76.85 -20.60
N GLN A 381 51.64 -76.08 -21.30
CA GLN A 381 52.94 -76.56 -21.82
C GLN A 381 54.00 -76.74 -20.74
N SER A 382 53.82 -76.05 -19.56
CA SER A 382 54.74 -76.23 -18.39
C SER A 382 54.18 -77.19 -17.34
N GLN A 383 52.87 -77.49 -17.34
CA GLN A 383 52.22 -78.37 -16.35
C GLN A 383 52.24 -79.83 -16.70
N GLU A 384 52.48 -80.23 -17.91
CA GLU A 384 52.74 -81.64 -18.22
C GLU A 384 53.99 -82.16 -17.51
N THR A 385 54.80 -81.25 -16.98
CA THR A 385 56.00 -81.59 -16.21
C THR A 385 55.84 -81.53 -14.69
N LEU A 386 54.72 -80.91 -14.21
CA LEU A 386 54.58 -80.62 -12.75
C LEU A 386 53.40 -81.35 -12.06
N ILE A 387 52.63 -82.15 -12.82
CA ILE A 387 51.41 -82.87 -12.29
C ILE A 387 51.76 -83.96 -11.24
N GLN A 388 52.99 -84.30 -11.11
CA GLN A 388 53.45 -85.36 -10.20
C GLN A 388 53.75 -84.87 -8.79
N CYS A 389 53.78 -83.55 -8.51
CA CYS A 389 54.21 -83.03 -7.20
C CYS A 389 53.12 -82.38 -6.29
N GLN A 390 51.88 -82.16 -6.79
CA GLN A 390 50.93 -81.38 -6.00
C GLN A 390 49.63 -82.11 -5.53
N LYS A 391 49.62 -83.40 -5.34
CA LYS A 391 48.51 -84.07 -4.72
C LYS A 391 48.40 -83.93 -3.18
N THR A 392 49.32 -83.19 -2.57
CA THR A 392 49.43 -83.20 -1.05
C THR A 392 49.05 -81.82 -0.42
N GLN A 393 48.63 -80.79 -1.14
CA GLN A 393 48.47 -79.43 -0.55
C GLN A 393 47.03 -78.85 -0.60
N ILE A 394 46.02 -79.63 -1.03
CA ILE A 394 44.67 -79.11 -1.21
C ILE A 394 43.76 -79.24 0.03
N GLU A 395 44.16 -79.92 1.06
CA GLU A 395 43.27 -80.22 2.21
C GLU A 395 43.21 -79.10 3.31
N ASN A 396 43.96 -78.01 3.24
CA ASN A 396 44.10 -77.10 4.42
C ASN A 396 43.51 -75.67 4.22
N GLN A 397 42.76 -75.35 3.17
CA GLN A 397 42.25 -73.98 2.96
C GLN A 397 40.75 -73.77 2.95
N ASN A 398 39.93 -74.67 3.36
CA ASN A 398 38.45 -74.53 3.34
C ASN A 398 37.83 -73.96 4.64
N GLU A 399 38.56 -73.58 5.64
CA GLU A 399 37.98 -73.12 6.91
C GLU A 399 37.88 -71.59 7.14
N ASP A 400 38.48 -70.74 6.30
CA ASP A 400 38.56 -69.30 6.59
C ASP A 400 37.55 -68.38 5.86
N ILE A 401 36.70 -68.90 4.97
CA ILE A 401 35.76 -68.09 4.16
C ILE A 401 34.42 -67.80 4.88
N GLN A 402 34.09 -68.54 5.91
CA GLN A 402 32.77 -68.43 6.54
C GLN A 402 32.59 -67.33 7.61
N LYS A 403 33.60 -66.56 7.93
CA LYS A 403 33.58 -65.52 9.01
C LYS A 403 33.35 -64.08 8.57
N LEU A 404 33.31 -63.74 7.29
CA LEU A 404 33.24 -62.36 6.80
C LEU A 404 31.88 -61.86 6.27
N GLU A 405 30.90 -62.74 6.09
CA GLU A 405 29.59 -62.33 5.50
C GLU A 405 28.58 -61.75 6.48
N ASN A 406 28.80 -61.86 7.79
CA ASN A 406 27.80 -61.46 8.80
C ASN A 406 27.91 -60.05 9.37
N ARG A 407 28.75 -59.16 8.82
CA ARG A 407 28.99 -57.83 9.40
C ARG A 407 28.44 -56.61 8.63
N ASN A 408 27.84 -56.82 7.43
CA ASN A 408 27.48 -55.69 6.56
C ASN A 408 25.96 -55.38 6.45
N ASN A 409 25.10 -56.07 7.20
CA ASN A 409 23.63 -55.90 7.04
C ASN A 409 22.94 -55.07 8.14
N HIS A 410 23.66 -54.38 9.02
CA HIS A 410 23.04 -53.67 10.17
C HIS A 410 23.07 -52.12 10.13
N LEU A 411 23.64 -51.45 9.13
CA LEU A 411 23.81 -49.98 9.13
C LEU A 411 22.96 -49.16 8.14
N SER A 412 22.18 -49.77 7.26
CA SER A 412 21.45 -49.03 6.21
C SER A 412 19.96 -48.75 6.49
N LYS A 413 19.43 -49.15 7.68
CA LYS A 413 17.98 -49.10 7.95
C LYS A 413 17.52 -47.95 8.85
N TYR A 414 18.38 -47.05 9.36
CA TYR A 414 18.01 -46.01 10.34
C TYR A 414 18.00 -44.57 9.83
N GLU A 415 18.47 -44.26 8.63
CA GLU A 415 18.56 -42.85 8.14
C GLU A 415 17.43 -42.40 7.22
N LEU A 416 16.54 -43.29 6.74
CA LEU A 416 15.50 -42.93 5.78
C LEU A 416 14.12 -42.61 6.40
N LEU A 417 13.94 -42.71 7.71
CA LEU A 417 12.63 -42.54 8.37
C LEU A 417 12.44 -41.21 9.14
N SER A 418 13.42 -40.30 9.14
CA SER A 418 13.34 -39.07 9.96
C SER A 418 12.99 -37.79 9.19
N SER A 419 13.05 -37.77 7.85
CA SER A 419 12.78 -36.56 7.04
C SER A 419 11.33 -36.41 6.58
N ASP A 420 10.64 -37.51 6.31
CA ASP A 420 9.29 -37.44 5.73
C ASP A 420 8.18 -37.15 6.75
N ALA A 421 8.41 -37.48 8.03
CA ALA A 421 7.39 -37.29 9.07
C ALA A 421 7.18 -35.81 9.51
N ARG A 422 8.14 -34.90 9.24
CA ARG A 422 8.00 -33.48 9.59
C ARG A 422 7.27 -32.65 8.53
N PHE A 423 7.41 -32.99 7.25
CA PHE A 423 6.73 -32.25 6.17
C PHE A 423 5.24 -32.58 6.06
N CYS A 424 4.83 -33.80 6.33
CA CYS A 424 3.41 -34.18 6.35
C CYS A 424 2.62 -33.48 7.48
N LYS A 425 3.20 -33.28 8.67
CA LYS A 425 2.50 -32.63 9.79
C LYS A 425 2.24 -31.12 9.58
N ILE A 426 3.10 -30.42 8.84
CA ILE A 426 2.93 -28.98 8.56
C ILE A 426 1.88 -28.76 7.47
N GLY A 427 1.85 -29.58 6.43
CA GLY A 427 0.84 -29.54 5.38
C GLY A 427 -0.59 -29.85 5.89
N GLU A 428 -0.73 -30.85 6.76
CA GLU A 428 -2.01 -31.20 7.37
C GLU A 428 -2.53 -30.11 8.33
N GLN A 429 -1.66 -29.40 9.05
CA GLN A 429 -2.10 -28.30 9.92
C GLN A 429 -2.59 -27.05 9.14
N ILE A 430 -2.01 -26.73 8.00
CA ILE A 430 -2.43 -25.59 7.17
C ILE A 430 -3.76 -25.91 6.49
N HIS A 431 -3.94 -27.07 5.89
CA HIS A 431 -5.21 -27.51 5.29
C HIS A 431 -6.34 -27.62 6.32
N PHE A 432 -6.05 -28.14 7.49
CA PHE A 432 -7.02 -28.28 8.57
C PHE A 432 -7.53 -26.93 9.11
N HIS A 433 -6.71 -25.87 9.04
CA HIS A 433 -7.10 -24.52 9.45
C HIS A 433 -7.98 -23.83 8.38
N GLU A 434 -7.67 -24.01 7.12
CA GLU A 434 -8.40 -23.41 5.98
C GLU A 434 -9.78 -24.03 5.81
N ASP A 435 -9.89 -25.34 5.97
CA ASP A 435 -11.16 -26.07 5.94
C ASP A 435 -12.12 -25.63 7.07
N LYS A 436 -11.60 -25.41 8.27
CA LYS A 436 -12.40 -24.91 9.42
C LYS A 436 -12.90 -23.50 9.18
N TRP A 437 -12.09 -22.62 8.58
CA TRP A 437 -12.48 -21.27 8.22
C TRP A 437 -13.57 -21.25 7.15
N ASN A 438 -13.47 -22.10 6.13
CA ASN A 438 -14.49 -22.23 5.10
C ASN A 438 -15.79 -22.79 5.68
N GLN A 439 -15.71 -23.78 6.56
CA GLN A 439 -16.85 -24.34 7.27
C GLN A 439 -17.52 -23.29 8.17
N PHE A 440 -16.74 -22.46 8.85
CA PHE A 440 -17.25 -21.35 9.67
C PHE A 440 -17.99 -20.30 8.83
N ARG A 441 -17.41 -19.87 7.70
CA ARG A 441 -18.03 -18.88 6.80
C ARG A 441 -19.33 -19.38 6.16
N MET A 442 -19.49 -20.68 6.02
CA MET A 442 -20.73 -21.31 5.52
C MET A 442 -21.76 -21.56 6.62
N SER A 443 -21.44 -21.31 7.89
CA SER A 443 -22.37 -21.53 8.98
C SER A 443 -23.54 -20.54 8.98
N GLU A 444 -24.70 -20.97 9.45
CA GLU A 444 -25.88 -20.09 9.62
C GLU A 444 -25.57 -18.92 10.57
N ALA A 445 -24.76 -19.15 11.59
CA ALA A 445 -24.36 -18.14 12.56
C ALA A 445 -23.57 -17.00 11.89
N TYR A 446 -22.57 -17.32 11.07
CA TYR A 446 -21.78 -16.36 10.32
C TYR A 446 -22.64 -15.61 9.30
N THR A 447 -23.41 -16.33 8.51
CA THR A 447 -24.29 -15.78 7.46
C THR A 447 -25.36 -14.85 8.07
N HIS A 448 -25.94 -15.23 9.21
CA HIS A 448 -26.93 -14.40 9.90
C HIS A 448 -26.34 -13.10 10.44
N LEU A 449 -25.18 -13.15 11.11
CA LEU A 449 -24.52 -11.97 11.63
C LEU A 449 -24.09 -11.01 10.50
N HIS A 450 -23.50 -11.52 9.43
CA HIS A 450 -23.06 -10.69 8.30
C HIS A 450 -24.22 -10.15 7.48
N ARG A 451 -25.36 -10.84 7.41
CA ARG A 451 -26.60 -10.30 6.84
C ARG A 451 -27.10 -9.10 7.66
N MET A 452 -27.17 -9.23 8.99
CA MET A 452 -27.54 -8.11 9.86
C MET A 452 -26.63 -6.88 9.67
N ILE A 453 -25.34 -7.12 9.45
CA ILE A 453 -24.36 -6.05 9.18
C ILE A 453 -24.64 -5.38 7.84
N ASN A 454 -24.91 -6.16 6.79
CA ASN A 454 -25.14 -5.67 5.43
C ASN A 454 -26.50 -4.97 5.29
N ASP A 455 -27.54 -5.45 5.98
CA ASP A 455 -28.88 -4.84 6.01
C ASP A 455 -28.92 -3.52 6.81
N GLY A 456 -27.82 -3.19 7.49
CA GLY A 456 -27.70 -2.03 8.37
C GLY A 456 -28.13 -2.32 9.81
N LEU A 457 -27.17 -2.31 10.74
CA LEU A 457 -27.37 -2.67 12.16
C LEU A 457 -28.45 -1.84 12.87
N THR A 458 -28.73 -0.63 12.39
CA THR A 458 -29.79 0.24 12.95
C THR A 458 -31.20 -0.32 12.80
N ASN A 459 -31.41 -1.30 11.93
CA ASN A 459 -32.70 -1.96 11.66
C ASN A 459 -33.03 -3.07 12.68
N TYR A 460 -32.12 -3.38 13.61
CA TYR A 460 -32.23 -4.48 14.55
C TYR A 460 -32.23 -3.98 16.02
N LYS A 461 -32.85 -4.75 16.90
CA LYS A 461 -32.89 -4.43 18.34
C LYS A 461 -31.67 -4.97 19.09
N ALA A 462 -31.35 -4.42 20.24
CA ALA A 462 -30.25 -4.88 21.08
C ALA A 462 -30.36 -6.36 21.50
N SER A 463 -31.58 -6.90 21.61
CA SER A 463 -31.85 -8.33 21.85
C SER A 463 -31.32 -9.22 20.72
N ASP A 464 -31.47 -8.76 19.48
CA ASP A 464 -31.07 -9.50 18.29
C ASP A 464 -29.54 -9.57 18.17
N TYR A 465 -28.85 -8.48 18.54
CA TYR A 465 -27.38 -8.44 18.64
C TYR A 465 -26.87 -9.45 19.68
N LYS A 466 -27.48 -9.47 20.89
CA LYS A 466 -27.08 -10.42 21.94
C LYS A 466 -27.24 -11.87 21.48
N LYS A 467 -28.34 -12.17 20.80
CA LYS A 467 -28.60 -13.51 20.25
C LYS A 467 -27.58 -13.86 19.17
N ALA A 468 -27.32 -12.97 18.20
CA ALA A 468 -26.34 -13.22 17.14
C ALA A 468 -24.92 -13.43 17.70
N ILE A 469 -24.49 -12.59 18.66
CA ILE A 469 -23.19 -12.73 19.34
C ILE A 469 -23.10 -14.07 20.09
N SER A 470 -24.16 -14.47 20.77
CA SER A 470 -24.21 -15.75 21.50
C SER A 470 -24.06 -16.94 20.55
N THR A 471 -24.77 -16.91 19.41
CA THR A 471 -24.71 -17.98 18.40
C THR A 471 -23.32 -18.06 17.76
N ILE A 472 -22.70 -16.92 17.43
CA ILE A 472 -21.34 -16.86 16.89
C ILE A 472 -20.31 -17.43 17.86
N LYS A 473 -20.41 -17.13 19.15
CA LYS A 473 -19.51 -17.68 20.17
C LYS A 473 -19.57 -19.21 20.21
N VAL A 474 -20.76 -19.77 20.22
CA VAL A 474 -20.97 -21.23 20.21
C VAL A 474 -20.36 -21.87 18.96
N GLU A 475 -20.58 -21.29 17.79
CA GLU A 475 -20.08 -21.84 16.54
C GLU A 475 -18.55 -21.74 16.43
N ILE A 476 -17.96 -20.62 16.87
CA ILE A 476 -16.50 -20.45 16.92
C ILE A 476 -15.89 -21.46 17.92
N ASP A 477 -16.44 -21.62 19.10
CA ASP A 477 -15.93 -22.59 20.08
C ASP A 477 -15.99 -24.03 19.57
N LYS A 478 -17.07 -24.39 18.88
CA LYS A 478 -17.25 -25.70 18.26
C LYS A 478 -16.20 -25.99 17.18
N LEU A 479 -15.96 -25.05 16.28
CA LEU A 479 -15.06 -25.24 15.13
C LEU A 479 -13.60 -25.01 15.47
N PHE A 480 -13.29 -24.10 16.39
CA PHE A 480 -11.93 -23.68 16.74
C PHE A 480 -11.49 -24.13 18.13
N ASN A 481 -11.93 -25.30 18.56
CA ASN A 481 -11.47 -26.00 19.77
C ASN A 481 -11.55 -25.15 21.04
N ASP A 482 -12.78 -24.77 21.45
CA ASP A 482 -13.03 -23.97 22.65
C ASP A 482 -12.22 -22.66 22.68
N TYR A 483 -12.28 -21.89 21.59
CA TYR A 483 -11.53 -20.64 21.39
C TYR A 483 -11.54 -19.71 22.60
N GLY A 484 -12.71 -19.49 23.21
CA GLY A 484 -12.84 -18.62 24.37
C GLY A 484 -12.16 -19.19 25.62
N LYS A 485 -12.21 -20.50 25.83
CA LYS A 485 -11.51 -21.16 26.94
C LYS A 485 -9.99 -21.08 26.74
N ARG A 486 -9.50 -21.26 25.53
CA ARG A 486 -8.06 -21.14 25.21
C ARG A 486 -7.57 -19.71 25.45
N LEU A 487 -8.35 -18.69 25.01
CA LEU A 487 -8.02 -17.29 25.28
C LEU A 487 -7.94 -17.01 26.77
N LYS A 488 -8.88 -17.52 27.54
CA LYS A 488 -8.89 -17.35 29.00
C LYS A 488 -7.74 -18.09 29.70
N ALA A 489 -7.34 -19.24 29.18
CA ALA A 489 -6.19 -19.98 29.67
C ALA A 489 -4.86 -19.30 29.32
N ALA A 490 -4.75 -18.72 28.11
CA ALA A 490 -3.55 -17.99 27.67
C ALA A 490 -3.41 -16.62 28.36
N PHE A 491 -4.54 -15.98 28.69
CA PHE A 491 -4.59 -14.66 29.34
C PHE A 491 -5.53 -14.69 30.54
N PRO A 492 -5.08 -15.14 31.71
CA PRO A 492 -5.96 -15.31 32.91
C PRO A 492 -6.67 -14.02 33.36
N GLU A 493 -6.06 -12.85 33.12
CA GLU A 493 -6.60 -11.53 33.48
C GLU A 493 -7.56 -10.94 32.44
N ILE A 494 -7.86 -11.66 31.35
CA ILE A 494 -8.73 -11.18 30.27
C ILE A 494 -10.17 -10.97 30.77
N LYS A 495 -10.73 -9.81 30.47
CA LYS A 495 -12.12 -9.47 30.83
C LYS A 495 -13.11 -10.07 29.83
N ASP A 496 -14.33 -10.42 30.27
CA ASP A 496 -15.39 -10.97 29.42
C ASP A 496 -15.74 -10.05 28.23
N SER A 497 -15.60 -8.74 28.39
CA SER A 497 -15.77 -7.78 27.29
C SER A 497 -14.69 -7.88 26.23
N GLN A 498 -13.45 -8.22 26.60
CA GLN A 498 -12.33 -8.44 25.69
C GLN A 498 -12.47 -9.79 25.00
N ILE A 499 -12.93 -10.82 25.70
CA ILE A 499 -13.25 -12.12 25.10
C ILE A 499 -14.35 -11.95 24.04
N THR A 500 -15.43 -11.22 24.35
CA THR A 500 -16.50 -10.95 23.38
C THR A 500 -16.01 -10.17 22.15
N PHE A 501 -15.14 -9.20 22.37
CA PHE A 501 -14.47 -8.47 21.29
C PHE A 501 -13.64 -9.41 20.41
N ALA A 502 -12.86 -10.32 21.00
CA ALA A 502 -12.04 -11.30 20.27
C ALA A 502 -12.90 -12.25 19.40
N TYR A 503 -14.04 -12.71 19.87
CA TYR A 503 -14.97 -13.50 19.06
C TYR A 503 -15.51 -12.74 17.86
N LEU A 504 -15.81 -11.45 17.99
CA LEU A 504 -16.30 -10.62 16.88
C LEU A 504 -15.19 -10.33 15.87
N VAL A 505 -13.94 -10.16 16.33
CA VAL A 505 -12.78 -10.06 15.44
C VAL A 505 -12.54 -11.38 14.72
N LYS A 506 -12.64 -12.52 15.42
CA LYS A 506 -12.57 -13.87 14.83
C LYS A 506 -13.70 -14.09 13.81
N ALA A 507 -14.87 -13.50 13.98
CA ALA A 507 -15.99 -13.51 13.04
C ALA A 507 -15.85 -12.49 11.89
N ASP A 508 -14.71 -11.89 11.70
CA ASP A 508 -14.39 -10.91 10.64
C ASP A 508 -15.28 -9.64 10.67
N VAL A 509 -15.68 -9.20 11.86
CA VAL A 509 -16.51 -8.02 12.05
C VAL A 509 -15.64 -6.76 12.18
N LYS A 510 -15.88 -5.77 11.34
CA LYS A 510 -15.17 -4.47 11.38
C LYS A 510 -15.41 -3.73 12.72
N PHE A 511 -14.42 -3.02 13.22
CA PHE A 511 -14.46 -2.31 14.52
C PHE A 511 -15.64 -1.32 14.64
N SER A 512 -16.02 -0.66 13.54
CA SER A 512 -17.20 0.20 13.51
C SER A 512 -18.49 -0.55 13.85
N ASN A 513 -18.63 -1.77 13.36
CA ASN A 513 -19.80 -2.62 13.56
C ASN A 513 -19.77 -3.30 14.94
N ILE A 514 -18.55 -3.63 15.45
CA ILE A 514 -18.38 -4.12 16.82
C ILE A 514 -18.89 -3.10 17.84
N ALA A 515 -18.64 -1.80 17.62
CA ALA A 515 -19.13 -0.74 18.49
C ALA A 515 -20.67 -0.74 18.59
N ILE A 516 -21.35 -0.88 17.47
CA ILE A 516 -22.82 -0.92 17.40
C ILE A 516 -23.34 -2.22 18.05
N LEU A 517 -22.80 -3.37 17.68
CA LEU A 517 -23.21 -4.68 18.21
C LEU A 517 -23.08 -4.78 19.73
N LEU A 518 -22.06 -4.15 20.31
CA LEU A 518 -21.85 -4.13 21.75
C LEU A 518 -22.53 -2.95 22.46
N ASN A 519 -23.23 -2.10 21.72
CA ASN A 519 -23.83 -0.85 22.23
C ASN A 519 -22.81 0.02 22.99
N LYS A 520 -21.63 0.23 22.38
CA LYS A 520 -20.52 1.00 22.95
C LYS A 520 -20.07 2.09 21.98
N SER A 521 -19.50 3.16 22.51
CA SER A 521 -18.87 4.21 21.68
C SER A 521 -17.59 3.69 21.00
N LYS A 522 -17.24 4.23 19.84
CA LYS A 522 -15.97 3.90 19.15
C LYS A 522 -14.73 4.05 20.05
N PRO A 523 -14.59 5.13 20.87
CA PRO A 523 -13.49 5.25 21.84
C PRO A 523 -13.45 4.11 22.85
N SER A 524 -14.61 3.58 23.28
CA SER A 524 -14.68 2.44 24.20
C SER A 524 -14.16 1.15 23.58
N ILE A 525 -14.42 0.92 22.28
CA ILE A 525 -13.88 -0.24 21.55
C ILE A 525 -12.37 -0.09 21.35
N THR A 526 -11.89 1.12 21.03
CA THR A 526 -10.45 1.40 20.95
C THR A 526 -9.75 1.17 22.29
N LYS A 527 -10.40 1.51 23.41
CA LYS A 527 -9.90 1.20 24.76
C LYS A 527 -9.84 -0.31 25.02
N THR A 528 -10.86 -1.06 24.56
CA THR A 528 -10.88 -2.53 24.67
C THR A 528 -9.75 -3.17 23.87
N SER A 529 -9.50 -2.72 22.65
CA SER A 529 -8.37 -3.21 21.83
C SER A 529 -7.01 -2.85 22.41
N LYS A 530 -6.85 -1.64 22.96
CA LYS A 530 -5.63 -1.23 23.68
C LYS A 530 -5.37 -2.08 24.93
N GLY A 531 -6.42 -2.32 25.74
CA GLY A 531 -6.30 -3.22 26.89
C GLY A 531 -5.98 -4.67 26.51
N PHE A 532 -6.29 -5.10 25.29
CA PHE A 532 -5.85 -6.39 24.76
C PHE A 532 -4.37 -6.35 24.37
N LEU A 533 -3.90 -5.25 23.74
CA LEU A 533 -2.50 -5.04 23.40
C LEU A 533 -1.59 -5.00 24.64
N GLU A 534 -2.09 -4.47 25.76
CA GLU A 534 -1.40 -4.46 27.05
C GLU A 534 -1.19 -5.88 27.59
N LEU A 535 -2.17 -6.80 27.38
CA LEU A 535 -2.06 -8.20 27.79
C LEU A 535 -1.05 -9.01 26.94
N LEU A 536 -0.74 -8.55 25.72
CA LEU A 536 0.22 -9.21 24.82
C LEU A 536 1.68 -8.84 25.11
N GLU A 537 1.95 -7.91 26.03
CA GLU A 537 3.28 -7.45 26.46
C GLU A 537 4.25 -7.03 25.33
N LYS A 538 3.74 -6.80 24.11
CA LYS A 538 4.50 -6.41 22.92
C LYS A 538 3.86 -5.21 22.24
N PRO A 539 4.64 -4.35 21.57
CA PRO A 539 4.12 -3.19 20.85
C PRO A 539 3.47 -3.58 19.52
N TYR A 540 2.38 -4.32 19.59
CA TYR A 540 1.59 -4.68 18.40
C TYR A 540 0.75 -3.49 17.90
N THR A 541 0.61 -3.39 16.57
CA THR A 541 -0.36 -2.51 15.93
C THR A 541 -1.78 -3.11 16.02
N THR A 542 -2.80 -2.30 15.80
CA THR A 542 -4.19 -2.80 15.74
C THR A 542 -4.38 -3.87 14.65
N LYS A 543 -3.63 -3.79 13.55
CA LYS A 543 -3.65 -4.78 12.46
C LYS A 543 -3.10 -6.13 12.91
N GLU A 544 -1.97 -6.10 13.58
CA GLU A 544 -1.34 -7.32 14.14
C GLU A 544 -2.18 -7.97 15.24
N LEU A 545 -2.91 -7.17 16.02
CA LEU A 545 -3.89 -7.70 16.98
C LEU A 545 -5.04 -8.45 16.27
N ILE A 546 -5.57 -7.89 15.17
CA ILE A 546 -6.61 -8.56 14.38
C ILE A 546 -6.10 -9.89 13.86
N GLU A 547 -4.93 -9.89 13.24
CA GLU A 547 -4.29 -11.09 12.68
C GLU A 547 -3.99 -12.13 13.77
N PHE A 548 -3.50 -11.70 14.93
CA PHE A 548 -3.32 -12.57 16.09
C PHE A 548 -4.64 -13.21 16.53
N LEU A 549 -5.70 -12.44 16.72
CA LEU A 549 -7.00 -12.94 17.18
C LEU A 549 -7.70 -13.84 16.14
N GLN A 550 -7.48 -13.59 14.87
CA GLN A 550 -7.99 -14.44 13.79
C GLN A 550 -7.24 -15.78 13.69
N ASN A 551 -5.96 -15.81 14.03
CA ASN A 551 -5.13 -17.02 13.94
C ASN A 551 -5.04 -17.78 15.28
N PHE A 552 -5.34 -17.12 16.42
CA PHE A 552 -5.37 -17.75 17.74
C PHE A 552 -6.43 -18.86 17.79
#